data_f1370555a287d70d16ddb7c8db2654ef
#
_entry.id   f1370555a287d70d16ddb7c8db2654ef
#
_cell.length_a   1.000
_cell.length_b   1.000
_cell.length_c   1.000
_cell.angle_alpha   90.00
_cell.angle_beta   90.00
_cell.angle_gamma   90.00
#
_symmetry.space_group_name_H-M   'P 1'
#
loop_
_entity.id
_entity.type
_entity.pdbx_description
1 polymer ?
#
loop_
_entity_poly.entity_id
_entity_poly.type
_entity_poly.pdbx_seq_one_letter_code
_entity_poly.pdbx_strand_id
1 'polypeptide(L)'
;MPVTWMGNTYVIQHSNGQCIIALKSRMTEALPFNELYVKGIPRNYGPEELVPIFSNAGVVHTIRLLMDFGQHNRGFAYVSYVDPRHIDRALATLHGMQISVTQRLEVSKSRNSRSLLLCNLQNHRTAAIISQTIANITRIREFRCKMIRLGETNDVTIIFKSHHDYIHAYTKLNRVRHIFGPTCCIKTY
;
A
#
# COMPACT_ATOMS: atom_id res chain seq x y z
N MET A 1 8.58 -16.97 17.51
CA MET A 1 8.56 -18.37 17.04
C MET A 1 7.82 -18.42 15.71
N PRO A 2 8.07 -19.40 14.82
CA PRO A 2 7.28 -19.53 13.59
C PRO A 2 5.87 -20.03 13.92
N VAL A 3 4.88 -19.62 13.11
CA VAL A 3 3.52 -20.14 13.16
C VAL A 3 3.35 -21.19 12.07
N THR A 4 2.75 -22.33 12.39
CA THR A 4 2.45 -23.38 11.42
C THR A 4 0.94 -23.55 11.30
N TRP A 5 0.41 -23.54 10.08
CA TRP A 5 -0.98 -23.73 9.78
C TRP A 5 -1.18 -24.53 8.49
N MET A 6 -1.97 -25.59 8.54
CA MET A 6 -2.28 -26.49 7.41
C MET A 6 -1.03 -26.89 6.61
N GLY A 7 0.06 -27.30 7.26
CA GLY A 7 1.33 -27.69 6.66
C GLY A 7 2.20 -26.56 6.17
N ASN A 8 1.77 -25.31 6.26
CA ASN A 8 2.53 -24.12 5.92
C ASN A 8 3.19 -23.53 7.15
N THR A 9 4.48 -23.17 7.04
CA THR A 9 5.22 -22.50 8.11
C THR A 9 5.41 -21.05 7.78
N TYR A 10 5.07 -20.14 8.71
CA TYR A 10 5.22 -18.71 8.60
C TYR A 10 6.30 -18.20 9.53
N VAL A 11 7.19 -17.37 9.00
CA VAL A 11 8.25 -16.71 9.75
C VAL A 11 7.80 -15.31 10.11
N ILE A 12 8.14 -14.87 11.33
CA ILE A 12 7.76 -13.57 11.86
C ILE A 12 8.99 -12.68 11.92
N GLN A 13 8.88 -11.48 11.39
CA GLN A 13 9.91 -10.44 11.42
C GLN A 13 9.29 -9.11 11.84
N HIS A 14 10.00 -8.32 12.64
CA HIS A 14 9.61 -6.98 13.00
C HIS A 14 10.51 -5.97 12.29
N SER A 15 9.92 -5.08 11.51
CA SER A 15 10.65 -4.06 10.77
C SER A 15 9.76 -2.83 10.53
N ASN A 16 10.32 -1.63 10.73
CA ASN A 16 9.67 -0.36 10.40
C ASN A 16 8.23 -0.21 10.94
N GLY A 17 8.00 -0.60 12.19
CA GLY A 17 6.67 -0.53 12.82
C GLY A 17 5.67 -1.54 12.24
N GLN A 18 6.14 -2.63 11.68
CA GLN A 18 5.33 -3.73 11.15
C GLN A 18 5.78 -5.06 11.75
N CYS A 19 4.81 -5.92 12.05
CA CYS A 19 5.00 -7.35 12.22
C CYS A 19 4.72 -8.02 10.88
N ILE A 20 5.76 -8.53 10.24
CA ILE A 20 5.70 -9.17 8.92
C ILE A 20 5.65 -10.68 9.14
N ILE A 21 4.56 -11.31 8.73
CA ILE A 21 4.31 -12.75 8.83
C ILE A 21 4.36 -13.30 7.41
N ALA A 22 5.45 -13.97 7.04
CA ALA A 22 5.69 -14.41 5.67
C ALA A 22 5.77 -15.94 5.57
N LEU A 23 5.21 -16.49 4.50
CA LEU A 23 5.31 -17.91 4.19
C LEU A 23 6.77 -18.29 3.94
N LYS A 24 7.31 -19.20 4.75
CA LYS A 24 8.74 -19.55 4.74
C LYS A 24 9.26 -19.98 3.36
N SER A 25 8.48 -20.77 2.63
CA SER A 25 8.85 -21.25 1.29
C SER A 25 8.90 -20.15 0.22
N ARG A 26 8.37 -18.94 0.50
CA ARG A 26 8.23 -17.82 -0.44
C ARG A 26 8.92 -16.52 0.03
N MET A 27 9.73 -16.57 1.09
CA MET A 27 10.35 -15.38 1.70
C MET A 27 11.24 -14.57 0.76
N THR A 28 11.82 -15.22 -0.25
CA THR A 28 12.72 -14.59 -1.24
C THR A 28 11.97 -14.05 -2.46
N GLU A 29 10.68 -14.31 -2.58
CA GLU A 29 9.88 -13.82 -3.69
C GLU A 29 9.47 -12.35 -3.47
N ALA A 30 9.34 -11.61 -4.58
CA ALA A 30 8.78 -10.28 -4.54
C ALA A 30 7.32 -10.35 -4.05
N LEU A 31 6.94 -9.37 -3.21
CA LEU A 31 5.56 -9.27 -2.74
C LEU A 31 4.60 -9.21 -3.94
N PRO A 32 3.52 -9.98 -3.93
CA PRO A 32 2.49 -9.91 -4.96
C PRO A 32 1.96 -8.48 -5.10
N PHE A 33 1.69 -8.05 -6.34
CA PHE A 33 1.15 -6.71 -6.61
C PHE A 33 -0.25 -6.50 -6.03
N ASN A 34 -0.97 -7.59 -5.79
CA ASN A 34 -2.35 -7.56 -5.29
C ASN A 34 -2.35 -7.84 -3.79
N GLU A 35 -2.61 -6.81 -3.01
CA GLU A 35 -2.80 -6.92 -1.57
C GLU A 35 -4.22 -6.50 -1.20
N LEU A 36 -4.72 -7.07 -0.11
CA LEU A 36 -5.89 -6.59 0.59
C LEU A 36 -5.47 -5.61 1.69
N TYR A 37 -6.26 -4.58 1.88
CA TYR A 37 -6.24 -3.74 3.06
C TYR A 37 -7.36 -4.18 3.99
N VAL A 38 -7.00 -4.55 5.21
CA VAL A 38 -7.90 -5.12 6.21
C VAL A 38 -7.88 -4.26 7.45
N LYS A 39 -9.05 -3.82 7.91
CA LYS A 39 -9.29 -3.12 9.18
C LYS A 39 -10.16 -3.96 10.11
N GLY A 40 -10.35 -3.47 11.34
CA GLY A 40 -11.19 -4.11 12.34
C GLY A 40 -10.51 -5.28 13.05
N ILE A 41 -9.18 -5.33 12.99
CA ILE A 41 -8.39 -6.37 13.70
C ILE A 41 -8.32 -6.00 15.18
N PRO A 42 -8.69 -6.91 16.10
CA PRO A 42 -8.51 -6.69 17.54
C PRO A 42 -7.05 -6.39 17.88
N ARG A 43 -6.83 -5.40 18.74
CA ARG A 43 -5.46 -4.92 19.04
C ARG A 43 -4.55 -5.98 19.69
N ASN A 44 -5.12 -7.00 20.29
CA ASN A 44 -4.41 -8.13 20.91
C ASN A 44 -4.18 -9.32 19.97
N TYR A 45 -4.69 -9.26 18.71
CA TYR A 45 -4.46 -10.33 17.74
C TYR A 45 -3.05 -10.24 17.14
N GLY A 46 -2.42 -11.39 17.08
CA GLY A 46 -1.09 -11.57 16.50
C GLY A 46 -1.06 -12.60 15.38
N PRO A 47 0.13 -13.10 15.04
CA PRO A 47 0.29 -14.09 13.99
C PRO A 47 -0.53 -15.37 14.17
N GLU A 48 -0.70 -15.82 15.41
CA GLU A 48 -1.38 -17.08 15.75
C GLU A 48 -2.88 -17.02 15.45
N GLU A 49 -3.51 -15.85 15.65
CA GLU A 49 -4.91 -15.64 15.31
C GLU A 49 -5.10 -15.28 13.82
N LEU A 50 -4.21 -14.47 13.27
CA LEU A 50 -4.40 -13.91 11.93
C LEU A 50 -4.12 -14.92 10.82
N VAL A 51 -3.11 -15.77 10.96
CA VAL A 51 -2.80 -16.79 9.94
C VAL A 51 -3.98 -17.71 9.68
N PRO A 52 -4.63 -18.31 10.69
CA PRO A 52 -5.85 -19.12 10.50
C PRO A 52 -6.98 -18.36 9.82
N ILE A 53 -7.28 -17.13 10.30
CA ILE A 53 -8.36 -16.30 9.76
C ILE A 53 -8.18 -16.05 8.26
N PHE A 54 -7.03 -15.54 7.86
CA PHE A 54 -6.78 -15.22 6.47
C PHE A 54 -6.60 -16.45 5.58
N SER A 55 -6.11 -17.56 6.14
CA SER A 55 -5.96 -18.82 5.39
C SER A 55 -7.29 -19.47 4.99
N ASN A 56 -8.42 -19.04 5.54
CA ASN A 56 -9.76 -19.49 5.09
C ASN A 56 -10.02 -19.12 3.61
N ALA A 57 -9.41 -18.07 3.12
CA ALA A 57 -9.57 -17.67 1.73
C ALA A 57 -8.55 -18.32 0.77
N GLY A 58 -7.42 -18.80 1.29
CA GLY A 58 -6.35 -19.39 0.50
C GLY A 58 -5.00 -19.33 1.22
N VAL A 59 -3.95 -19.88 0.62
CA VAL A 59 -2.61 -19.86 1.20
C VAL A 59 -2.09 -18.43 1.24
N VAL A 60 -1.88 -17.91 2.44
CA VAL A 60 -1.35 -16.57 2.67
C VAL A 60 0.12 -16.53 2.23
N HIS A 61 0.49 -15.52 1.44
CA HIS A 61 1.88 -15.23 1.12
C HIS A 61 2.52 -14.41 2.24
N THR A 62 1.90 -13.27 2.57
CA THR A 62 2.42 -12.35 3.61
C THR A 62 1.28 -11.58 4.26
N ILE A 63 1.36 -11.41 5.59
CA ILE A 63 0.58 -10.46 6.37
C ILE A 63 1.55 -9.40 6.90
N ARG A 64 1.29 -8.13 6.60
CA ARG A 64 2.00 -6.99 7.17
C ARG A 64 1.09 -6.30 8.17
N LEU A 65 1.20 -6.68 9.43
CA LEU A 65 0.42 -6.15 10.53
C LEU A 65 1.09 -4.86 11.05
N LEU A 66 0.36 -3.76 11.06
CA LEU A 66 0.89 -2.47 11.50
C LEU A 66 0.90 -2.39 13.01
N MET A 67 2.05 -2.05 13.59
CA MET A 67 2.29 -2.02 15.04
C MET A 67 2.40 -0.57 15.53
N ASP A 68 1.98 -0.35 16.78
CA ASP A 68 2.26 0.88 17.51
C ASP A 68 3.56 0.76 18.33
N PHE A 69 3.94 1.83 19.00
CA PHE A 69 5.14 1.84 19.86
C PHE A 69 5.01 0.95 21.10
N GLY A 70 3.78 0.61 21.50
CA GLY A 70 3.49 -0.28 22.63
C GLY A 70 3.44 -1.77 22.25
N GLN A 71 3.91 -2.12 21.05
CA GLN A 71 3.89 -3.49 20.51
C GLN A 71 2.49 -4.10 20.32
N HIS A 72 1.43 -3.29 20.34
CA HIS A 72 0.10 -3.72 19.93
C HIS A 72 -0.11 -3.43 18.45
N ASN A 73 -0.95 -4.23 17.81
CA ASN A 73 -1.33 -3.91 16.44
C ASN A 73 -2.25 -2.68 16.41
N ARG A 74 -2.21 -1.93 15.29
CA ARG A 74 -2.99 -0.70 15.08
C ARG A 74 -4.41 -0.96 14.55
N GLY A 75 -4.87 -2.21 14.54
CA GLY A 75 -6.19 -2.60 14.07
C GLY A 75 -6.28 -2.81 12.56
N PHE A 76 -5.16 -2.81 11.82
CA PHE A 76 -5.16 -3.01 10.38
C PHE A 76 -3.90 -3.69 9.85
N ALA A 77 -4.04 -4.37 8.72
CA ALA A 77 -2.99 -5.11 8.05
C ALA A 77 -3.12 -5.05 6.53
N TYR A 78 -2.02 -5.37 5.85
CA TYR A 78 -2.01 -5.68 4.42
C TYR A 78 -1.79 -7.17 4.26
N VAL A 79 -2.60 -7.82 3.42
CA VAL A 79 -2.60 -9.28 3.25
C VAL A 79 -2.46 -9.62 1.77
N SER A 80 -1.50 -10.48 1.44
CA SER A 80 -1.31 -11.03 0.11
C SER A 80 -1.39 -12.56 0.13
N TYR A 81 -1.82 -13.13 -0.99
CA TYR A 81 -1.97 -14.58 -1.17
C TYR A 81 -0.96 -15.09 -2.19
N VAL A 82 -0.59 -16.37 -2.06
CA VAL A 82 0.28 -17.04 -3.04
C VAL A 82 -0.37 -17.08 -4.44
N ASP A 83 -1.66 -17.36 -4.49
CA ASP A 83 -2.45 -17.27 -5.72
C ASP A 83 -3.27 -15.97 -5.74
N PRO A 84 -3.03 -15.07 -6.71
CA PRO A 84 -3.78 -13.81 -6.82
C PRO A 84 -5.30 -13.98 -6.96
N ARG A 85 -5.78 -15.13 -7.44
CA ARG A 85 -7.21 -15.45 -7.55
C ARG A 85 -7.91 -15.53 -6.20
N HIS A 86 -7.16 -15.77 -5.12
CA HIS A 86 -7.71 -15.77 -3.77
C HIS A 86 -8.09 -14.39 -3.24
N ILE A 87 -7.68 -13.32 -3.88
CA ILE A 87 -8.05 -11.93 -3.50
C ILE A 87 -9.57 -11.73 -3.55
N ASP A 88 -10.22 -12.13 -4.65
CA ASP A 88 -11.66 -11.94 -4.78
C ASP A 88 -12.44 -12.87 -3.83
N ARG A 89 -11.95 -14.08 -3.61
CA ARG A 89 -12.48 -14.98 -2.60
C ARG A 89 -12.36 -14.39 -1.20
N ALA A 90 -11.21 -13.83 -0.85
CA ALA A 90 -10.99 -13.21 0.45
C ALA A 90 -11.89 -11.97 0.67
N LEU A 91 -12.11 -11.17 -0.35
CA LEU A 91 -13.09 -10.07 -0.29
C LEU A 91 -14.49 -10.58 0.02
N ALA A 92 -14.92 -11.64 -0.65
CA ALA A 92 -16.25 -12.20 -0.47
C ALA A 92 -16.45 -12.89 0.90
N THR A 93 -15.41 -13.55 1.43
CA THR A 93 -15.52 -14.38 2.63
C THR A 93 -15.13 -13.67 3.92
N LEU A 94 -14.20 -12.72 3.84
CA LEU A 94 -13.64 -12.05 5.04
C LEU A 94 -14.25 -10.67 5.30
N HIS A 95 -14.81 -9.98 4.28
CA HIS A 95 -15.48 -8.71 4.50
C HIS A 95 -16.74 -8.89 5.34
N GLY A 96 -16.85 -8.15 6.43
CA GLY A 96 -17.96 -8.27 7.39
C GLY A 96 -17.86 -9.46 8.35
N MET A 97 -16.85 -10.33 8.20
CA MET A 97 -16.65 -11.47 9.09
C MET A 97 -16.45 -11.00 10.53
N GLN A 98 -17.26 -11.52 11.44
CA GLN A 98 -17.10 -11.27 12.86
C GLN A 98 -15.96 -12.12 13.42
N ILE A 99 -14.96 -11.47 14.00
CA ILE A 99 -13.75 -12.13 14.53
C ILE A 99 -13.60 -11.97 16.05
N SER A 100 -14.39 -11.09 16.64
CA SER A 100 -14.53 -10.96 18.09
C SER A 100 -15.94 -10.53 18.43
N VAL A 101 -16.26 -10.45 19.73
CA VAL A 101 -17.60 -10.03 20.20
C VAL A 101 -18.00 -8.66 19.63
N THR A 102 -17.03 -7.75 19.48
CA THR A 102 -17.29 -6.34 19.11
C THR A 102 -16.73 -5.94 17.74
N GLN A 103 -15.96 -6.81 17.07
CA GLN A 103 -15.23 -6.41 15.88
C GLN A 103 -15.52 -7.29 14.68
N ARG A 104 -15.69 -6.62 13.53
CA ARG A 104 -15.84 -7.22 12.21
C ARG A 104 -14.71 -6.74 11.30
N LEU A 105 -14.25 -7.60 10.41
CA LEU A 105 -13.27 -7.23 9.42
C LEU A 105 -13.89 -6.35 8.33
N GLU A 106 -13.22 -5.26 8.02
CA GLU A 106 -13.45 -4.48 6.81
C GLU A 106 -12.33 -4.79 5.83
N VAL A 107 -12.65 -5.50 4.75
CA VAL A 107 -11.68 -5.92 3.74
C VAL A 107 -11.92 -5.18 2.44
N SER A 108 -10.87 -4.64 1.85
CA SER A 108 -10.89 -3.96 0.55
C SER A 108 -9.60 -4.26 -0.23
N LYS A 109 -9.64 -4.10 -1.56
CA LYS A 109 -8.39 -4.15 -2.35
C LYS A 109 -7.48 -3.01 -1.90
N SER A 110 -6.22 -3.33 -1.58
CA SER A 110 -5.23 -2.31 -1.26
C SER A 110 -5.00 -1.45 -2.50
N ARG A 111 -5.19 -0.17 -2.33
CA ARG A 111 -4.76 0.81 -3.33
C ARG A 111 -3.26 1.05 -3.13
N ASN A 112 -2.44 0.14 -3.59
CA ASN A 112 -1.00 0.34 -3.69
C ASN A 112 -0.71 1.34 -4.83
N SER A 113 -1.33 2.53 -4.71
CA SER A 113 -1.10 3.61 -5.66
C SER A 113 0.38 3.93 -5.69
N ARG A 114 0.95 3.88 -6.89
CA ARG A 114 2.30 4.35 -7.18
C ARG A 114 2.27 5.56 -8.10
N SER A 115 1.08 6.08 -8.38
CA SER A 115 0.85 7.16 -9.33
C SER A 115 0.21 8.36 -8.66
N LEU A 116 0.76 9.54 -8.94
CA LEU A 116 0.17 10.83 -8.64
C LEU A 116 -0.23 11.52 -9.94
N LEU A 117 -1.35 12.23 -9.92
CA LEU A 117 -1.73 13.13 -10.99
C LEU A 117 -1.62 14.58 -10.47
N LEU A 118 -0.70 15.34 -11.05
CA LEU A 118 -0.71 16.79 -10.92
C LEU A 118 -1.61 17.36 -12.02
N CYS A 119 -2.64 18.08 -11.63
CA CYS A 119 -3.59 18.70 -12.55
C CYS A 119 -3.38 20.21 -12.62
N ASN A 120 -3.79 20.80 -13.74
CA ASN A 120 -3.81 22.24 -13.96
C ASN A 120 -2.43 22.91 -13.82
N LEU A 121 -1.37 22.28 -14.33
CA LEU A 121 -0.07 22.91 -14.38
C LEU A 121 -0.05 24.00 -15.45
N GLN A 122 0.70 25.05 -15.19
CA GLN A 122 0.89 26.13 -16.19
C GLN A 122 1.57 25.60 -17.47
N ASN A 123 1.03 25.98 -18.62
CA ASN A 123 1.37 25.39 -19.93
C ASN A 123 2.81 25.66 -20.42
N HIS A 124 3.48 26.66 -19.87
CA HIS A 124 4.84 27.05 -20.31
C HIS A 124 5.97 26.11 -19.82
N ARG A 125 5.65 25.09 -19.00
CA ARG A 125 6.66 24.16 -18.46
C ARG A 125 6.75 22.90 -19.31
N THR A 126 7.97 22.53 -19.66
CA THR A 126 8.25 21.26 -20.34
C THR A 126 8.24 20.09 -19.37
N ALA A 127 8.02 18.87 -19.88
CA ALA A 127 8.09 17.64 -19.08
C ALA A 127 9.45 17.50 -18.36
N ALA A 128 10.54 17.92 -19.00
CA ALA A 128 11.88 17.88 -18.43
C ALA A 128 12.01 18.80 -17.19
N ILE A 129 11.53 20.05 -17.29
CA ILE A 129 11.53 21.01 -16.17
C ILE A 129 10.67 20.49 -15.02
N ILE A 130 9.50 19.94 -15.31
CA ILE A 130 8.60 19.36 -14.29
C ILE A 130 9.27 18.18 -13.60
N SER A 131 9.86 17.24 -14.35
CA SER A 131 10.58 16.10 -13.79
C SER A 131 11.74 16.55 -12.89
N GLN A 132 12.53 17.52 -13.34
CA GLN A 132 13.65 18.05 -12.54
C GLN A 132 13.15 18.72 -11.25
N THR A 133 12.06 19.48 -11.33
CA THR A 133 11.44 20.11 -10.16
C THR A 133 10.95 19.08 -9.15
N ILE A 134 10.27 18.03 -9.62
CA ILE A 134 9.80 16.92 -8.78
C ILE A 134 10.99 16.22 -8.11
N ALA A 135 12.04 15.87 -8.86
CA ALA A 135 13.23 15.23 -8.33
C ALA A 135 13.92 16.09 -7.26
N ASN A 136 14.01 17.39 -7.44
CA ASN A 136 14.61 18.32 -6.48
C ASN A 136 13.79 18.41 -5.18
N ILE A 137 12.46 18.48 -5.28
CA ILE A 137 11.56 18.56 -4.12
C ILE A 137 11.54 17.25 -3.34
N THR A 138 11.38 16.13 -4.04
CA THR A 138 11.17 14.82 -3.43
C THR A 138 12.47 14.12 -3.04
N ARG A 139 13.58 14.45 -3.72
CA ARG A 139 14.86 13.73 -3.69
C ARG A 139 14.78 12.31 -4.25
N ILE A 140 13.70 11.97 -4.93
CA ILE A 140 13.52 10.71 -5.66
C ILE A 140 14.01 10.93 -7.08
N ARG A 141 14.85 10.03 -7.60
CA ARG A 141 15.41 10.12 -8.96
C ARG A 141 14.75 9.14 -9.94
N GLU A 142 14.17 8.06 -9.43
CA GLU A 142 13.60 7.00 -10.25
C GLU A 142 12.07 7.05 -10.26
N PHE A 143 11.53 7.73 -11.24
CA PHE A 143 10.10 7.80 -11.54
C PHE A 143 9.89 8.08 -13.03
N ARG A 144 8.67 7.85 -13.51
CA ARG A 144 8.27 8.20 -14.89
C ARG A 144 7.25 9.33 -14.85
N CYS A 145 7.39 10.29 -15.75
CA CYS A 145 6.41 11.36 -15.98
C CYS A 145 5.76 11.19 -17.35
N LYS A 146 4.43 11.25 -17.38
CA LYS A 146 3.64 11.35 -18.61
C LYS A 146 2.82 12.63 -18.55
N MET A 147 3.08 13.54 -19.48
CA MET A 147 2.37 14.81 -19.60
C MET A 147 1.27 14.72 -20.66
N ILE A 148 0.10 15.25 -20.33
CA ILE A 148 -1.04 15.40 -21.24
C ILE A 148 -1.38 16.89 -21.29
N ARG A 149 -1.43 17.45 -22.49
CA ARG A 149 -1.82 18.85 -22.70
C ARG A 149 -3.35 18.94 -22.77
N LEU A 150 -3.91 19.88 -22.01
CA LEU A 150 -5.34 20.14 -21.93
C LEU A 150 -5.59 21.65 -22.16
N GLY A 151 -5.51 22.07 -23.41
CA GLY A 151 -5.67 23.50 -23.79
C GLY A 151 -4.60 24.39 -23.15
N GLU A 152 -5.00 25.25 -22.22
CA GLU A 152 -4.11 26.20 -21.54
C GLU A 152 -3.34 25.62 -20.34
N THR A 153 -3.66 24.40 -19.95
CA THR A 153 -3.01 23.72 -18.80
C THR A 153 -2.47 22.35 -19.20
N ASN A 154 -1.62 21.80 -18.38
CA ASN A 154 -1.10 20.46 -18.51
C ASN A 154 -1.47 19.61 -17.30
N ASP A 155 -1.73 18.34 -17.53
CA ASP A 155 -1.79 17.32 -16.48
C ASP A 155 -0.57 16.43 -16.58
N VAL A 156 0.01 16.07 -15.43
CA VAL A 156 1.21 15.23 -15.37
C VAL A 156 0.97 14.04 -14.45
N THR A 157 0.97 12.86 -15.03
CA THR A 157 0.99 11.60 -14.27
C THR A 157 2.43 11.25 -13.92
N ILE A 158 2.69 11.05 -12.64
CA ILE A 158 3.98 10.63 -12.09
C ILE A 158 3.82 9.20 -11.57
N ILE A 159 4.67 8.28 -12.03
CA ILE A 159 4.65 6.87 -11.62
C ILE A 159 5.95 6.57 -10.89
N PHE A 160 5.85 6.25 -9.61
CA PHE A 160 6.98 5.90 -8.76
C PHE A 160 7.27 4.40 -8.80
N LYS A 161 8.49 4.03 -8.41
CA LYS A 161 8.93 2.63 -8.35
C LYS A 161 8.26 1.86 -7.21
N SER A 162 8.02 2.54 -6.07
CA SER A 162 7.43 1.96 -4.87
C SER A 162 6.28 2.81 -4.31
N HIS A 163 5.42 2.19 -3.51
CA HIS A 163 4.40 2.89 -2.74
C HIS A 163 5.01 3.82 -1.68
N HIS A 164 6.17 3.46 -1.12
CA HIS A 164 6.90 4.32 -0.18
C HIS A 164 7.30 5.64 -0.85
N ASP A 165 7.88 5.59 -2.06
CA ASP A 165 8.26 6.79 -2.82
C ASP A 165 7.03 7.64 -3.17
N TYR A 166 5.92 6.98 -3.53
CA TYR A 166 4.65 7.65 -3.77
C TYR A 166 4.16 8.45 -2.55
N ILE A 167 4.10 7.83 -1.36
CA ILE A 167 3.67 8.52 -0.12
C ILE A 167 4.61 9.68 0.23
N HIS A 168 5.92 9.43 0.15
CA HIS A 168 6.93 10.46 0.39
C HIS A 168 6.78 11.64 -0.57
N ALA A 169 6.62 11.36 -1.87
CA ALA A 169 6.41 12.38 -2.89
C ALA A 169 5.10 13.14 -2.69
N TYR A 170 3.99 12.43 -2.44
CA TYR A 170 2.70 13.06 -2.17
C TYR A 170 2.78 14.06 -1.02
N THR A 171 3.37 13.66 0.10
CA THR A 171 3.51 14.51 1.28
C THR A 171 4.32 15.78 0.98
N LYS A 172 5.43 15.67 0.27
CA LYS A 172 6.28 16.82 -0.09
C LYS A 172 5.65 17.70 -1.15
N LEU A 173 5.16 17.11 -2.24
CA LEU A 173 4.60 17.86 -3.36
C LEU A 173 3.32 18.60 -2.98
N ASN A 174 2.46 17.99 -2.15
CA ASN A 174 1.22 18.62 -1.73
C ASN A 174 1.45 19.90 -0.90
N ARG A 175 2.53 19.96 -0.14
CA ARG A 175 2.91 21.17 0.63
C ARG A 175 3.34 22.34 -0.27
N VAL A 176 3.91 22.03 -1.43
CA VAL A 176 4.50 23.03 -2.34
C VAL A 176 3.85 23.04 -3.73
N ARG A 177 2.62 22.52 -3.84
CA ARG A 177 1.92 22.38 -5.12
C ARG A 177 1.76 23.70 -5.89
N HIS A 178 1.73 24.84 -5.18
CA HIS A 178 1.66 26.18 -5.77
C HIS A 178 2.85 26.51 -6.69
N ILE A 179 4.00 25.84 -6.53
CA ILE A 179 5.16 25.98 -7.41
C ILE A 179 4.83 25.57 -8.86
N PHE A 180 3.87 24.65 -9.05
CA PHE A 180 3.44 24.17 -10.36
C PHE A 180 2.36 25.04 -11.01
N GLY A 181 1.78 25.96 -10.25
CA GLY A 181 0.74 26.89 -10.66
C GLY A 181 -0.26 27.16 -9.55
N PRO A 182 -0.95 28.32 -9.57
CA PRO A 182 -1.88 28.71 -8.52
C PRO A 182 -3.10 27.78 -8.42
N THR A 183 -3.50 27.16 -9.52
CA THR A 183 -4.63 26.22 -9.61
C THR A 183 -4.20 24.76 -9.58
N CYS A 184 -2.89 24.49 -9.38
CA CYS A 184 -2.40 23.11 -9.36
C CYS A 184 -2.99 22.31 -8.20
N CYS A 185 -3.53 21.16 -8.51
CA CYS A 185 -4.00 20.19 -7.51
C CYS A 185 -3.37 18.81 -7.74
N ILE A 186 -3.29 18.02 -6.67
CA ILE A 186 -2.75 16.66 -6.71
C ILE A 186 -3.87 15.68 -6.44
N LYS A 187 -4.08 14.75 -7.37
CA LYS A 187 -5.04 13.65 -7.24
C LYS A 187 -4.29 12.33 -7.07
N THR A 188 -4.89 11.44 -6.31
CA THR A 188 -4.41 10.07 -6.06
C THR A 188 -5.36 9.10 -6.77
N TYR A 189 -4.81 8.05 -7.37
CA TYR A 189 -5.59 6.97 -8.02
C TYR A 189 -5.58 5.73 -7.15
#